data_c5dafaff56ed22fe8c58d364318004e4
#
_entry.id   c5dafaff56ed22fe8c58d364318004e4
#
_cell.length_a   1.000
_cell.length_b   1.000
_cell.length_c   1.000
_cell.angle_alpha   90.00
_cell.angle_beta   90.00
_cell.angle_gamma   90.00
#
_symmetry.space_group_name_H-M   'P 1'
#
loop_
_entity.id
_entity.type
_entity.pdbx_description
1 polymer ?
#
loop_
_entity_poly.entity_id
_entity_poly.type
_entity_poly.pdbx_seq_one_letter_code
_entity_poly.pdbx_strand_id
1 'polypeptide(L)'
;MFGCLSIAWASHHHFGIAALFIFLAAIMDFLDGLAANLLKAHSRIGTQLDSLADMVSFGVAPAFLVFINVLLMFSSSLESHPLSSLSWNFGILIFLPFILSIFAGLRLAKFNIDTRQKAHFIGLPTPAMALFFASAVYLFQTTEIQIFYEVMNTIFFWDGFAILFSILMVSEIKMISLKFRNVRWTDNQFQYLFIGISVILLVSLQAMSIPIIILMYVIFSFVYHLCN
;
A
#
# COMPACT_ATOMS: atom_id res chain seq x y z
N MET A 1 12.07 9.08 7.92
CA MET A 1 11.60 9.49 9.27
C MET A 1 10.12 9.14 9.49
N PHE A 2 9.19 9.51 8.64
CA PHE A 2 7.75 9.24 8.82
C PHE A 2 7.40 7.75 8.96
N GLY A 3 8.05 6.85 8.22
CA GLY A 3 7.85 5.41 8.40
C GLY A 3 8.18 4.92 9.81
N CYS A 4 9.27 5.41 10.40
CA CYS A 4 9.61 5.06 11.80
C CYS A 4 8.59 5.61 12.80
N LEU A 5 8.08 6.83 12.56
CA LEU A 5 7.01 7.39 13.39
C LEU A 5 5.72 6.59 13.27
N SER A 6 5.37 6.13 12.07
CA SER A 6 4.23 5.25 11.86
C SER A 6 4.36 3.96 12.69
N ILE A 7 5.53 3.31 12.66
CA ILE A 7 5.80 2.10 13.45
C ILE A 7 5.66 2.37 14.95
N ALA A 8 6.23 3.49 15.43
CA ALA A 8 6.15 3.87 16.83
C ALA A 8 4.70 4.09 17.28
N TRP A 9 3.89 4.80 16.51
CA TRP A 9 2.48 5.02 16.84
C TRP A 9 1.62 3.76 16.70
N ALA A 10 1.93 2.90 15.72
CA ALA A 10 1.25 1.61 15.59
C ALA A 10 1.48 0.70 16.80
N SER A 11 2.72 0.68 17.36
CA SER A 11 3.04 -0.10 18.57
C SER A 11 2.29 0.37 19.81
N HIS A 12 1.84 1.63 19.83
CA HIS A 12 0.97 2.19 20.89
C HIS A 12 -0.53 2.11 20.51
N HIS A 13 -0.91 1.36 19.50
CA HIS A 13 -2.28 1.18 19.03
C HIS A 13 -2.98 2.45 18.52
N HIS A 14 -2.21 3.51 18.20
CA HIS A 14 -2.73 4.73 17.59
C HIS A 14 -2.76 4.61 16.06
N PHE A 15 -3.62 3.74 15.54
CA PHE A 15 -3.67 3.36 14.11
C PHE A 15 -3.95 4.55 13.18
N GLY A 16 -4.80 5.48 13.59
CA GLY A 16 -5.09 6.69 12.80
C GLY A 16 -3.87 7.57 12.59
N ILE A 17 -3.08 7.79 13.65
CA ILE A 17 -1.83 8.58 13.57
C ILE A 17 -0.77 7.81 12.78
N ALA A 18 -0.67 6.49 12.98
CA ALA A 18 0.26 5.64 12.24
C ALA A 18 -0.06 5.67 10.73
N ALA A 19 -1.32 5.55 10.35
CA ALA A 19 -1.76 5.68 8.95
C ALA A 19 -1.44 7.07 8.39
N LEU A 20 -1.71 8.15 9.14
CA LEU A 20 -1.38 9.52 8.73
C LEU A 20 0.10 9.68 8.40
N PHE A 21 1.00 9.08 9.19
CA PHE A 21 2.44 9.15 8.91
C PHE A 21 2.84 8.41 7.62
N ILE A 22 2.14 7.33 7.24
CA ILE A 22 2.35 6.67 5.94
C ILE A 22 1.89 7.60 4.80
N PHE A 23 0.75 8.29 4.94
CA PHE A 23 0.28 9.28 3.98
C PHE A 23 1.26 10.44 3.84
N LEU A 24 1.77 10.97 4.94
CA LEU A 24 2.78 12.04 4.93
C LEU A 24 4.08 11.56 4.28
N ALA A 25 4.49 10.30 4.51
CA ALA A 25 5.63 9.72 3.83
C ALA A 25 5.45 9.71 2.31
N ALA A 26 4.26 9.32 1.81
CA ALA A 26 3.97 9.31 0.38
C ALA A 26 3.96 10.72 -0.24
N ILE A 27 3.48 11.72 0.49
CA ILE A 27 3.53 13.13 0.04
C ILE A 27 4.98 13.60 -0.03
N MET A 28 5.79 13.30 0.98
CA MET A 28 7.20 13.74 1.01
C MET A 28 8.04 13.05 -0.05
N ASP A 29 7.83 11.76 -0.29
CA ASP A 29 8.45 11.00 -1.39
C ASP A 29 8.12 11.62 -2.77
N PHE A 30 6.86 11.98 -2.99
CA PHE A 30 6.47 12.68 -4.21
C PHE A 30 7.16 14.05 -4.34
N LEU A 31 7.25 14.81 -3.24
CA LEU A 31 7.84 16.15 -3.23
C LEU A 31 9.37 16.12 -3.44
N ASP A 32 10.07 15.14 -2.84
CA ASP A 32 11.53 15.02 -3.01
C ASP A 32 11.89 14.58 -4.43
N GLY A 33 11.14 13.62 -5.02
CA GLY A 33 11.27 13.25 -6.42
C GLY A 33 11.01 14.43 -7.37
N LEU A 34 10.03 15.27 -7.08
CA LEU A 34 9.74 16.48 -7.82
C LEU A 34 10.86 17.52 -7.68
N ALA A 35 11.36 17.73 -6.47
CA ALA A 35 12.46 18.64 -6.18
C ALA A 35 13.77 18.20 -6.87
N ALA A 36 14.10 16.90 -6.81
CA ALA A 36 15.27 16.33 -7.48
C ALA A 36 15.23 16.56 -9.01
N ASN A 37 14.05 16.40 -9.61
CA ASN A 37 13.85 16.67 -11.04
C ASN A 37 13.98 18.14 -11.40
N LEU A 38 13.37 19.05 -10.61
CA LEU A 38 13.42 20.50 -10.85
C LEU A 38 14.84 21.06 -10.69
N LEU A 39 15.56 20.60 -9.66
CA LEU A 39 16.93 21.07 -9.35
C LEU A 39 17.98 20.31 -10.15
N LYS A 40 17.60 19.28 -10.93
CA LYS A 40 18.52 18.37 -11.65
C LYS A 40 19.60 17.78 -10.73
N ALA A 41 19.26 17.57 -9.46
CA ALA A 41 20.17 17.12 -8.40
C ALA A 41 20.04 15.61 -8.18
N HIS A 42 20.54 14.81 -9.15
CA HIS A 42 20.57 13.35 -9.04
C HIS A 42 21.95 12.88 -8.61
N SER A 43 22.00 12.09 -7.53
CA SER A 43 23.24 11.43 -7.08
C SER A 43 23.02 9.93 -6.88
N ARG A 44 24.09 9.13 -7.06
CA ARG A 44 24.00 7.67 -6.83
C ARG A 44 23.63 7.32 -5.37
N ILE A 45 24.14 8.08 -4.41
CA ILE A 45 23.86 7.90 -2.98
C ILE A 45 22.41 8.30 -2.70
N GLY A 46 21.92 9.40 -3.29
CA GLY A 46 20.53 9.85 -3.15
C GLY A 46 19.53 8.76 -3.57
N THR A 47 19.74 8.13 -4.74
CA THR A 47 18.87 7.05 -5.23
C THR A 47 18.86 5.83 -4.28
N GLN A 48 19.99 5.50 -3.65
CA GLN A 48 20.05 4.38 -2.69
C GLN A 48 19.35 4.74 -1.37
N LEU A 49 19.55 5.97 -0.88
CA LEU A 49 18.89 6.46 0.34
C LEU A 49 17.36 6.53 0.16
N ASP A 50 16.90 6.94 -1.00
CA ASP A 50 15.50 6.97 -1.41
C ASP A 50 14.89 5.56 -1.31
N SER A 51 15.52 4.57 -1.96
CA SER A 51 15.07 3.17 -1.89
C SER A 51 15.06 2.60 -0.46
N LEU A 52 16.03 2.98 0.40
CA LEU A 52 16.05 2.57 1.80
C LEU A 52 14.94 3.26 2.61
N ALA A 53 14.68 4.53 2.34
CA ALA A 53 13.60 5.29 2.97
C ALA A 53 12.24 4.71 2.57
N ASP A 54 12.05 4.38 1.29
CA ASP A 54 10.86 3.72 0.76
C ASP A 54 10.64 2.34 1.39
N MET A 55 11.71 1.57 1.56
CA MET A 55 11.63 0.26 2.22
C MET A 55 11.05 0.37 3.62
N VAL A 56 11.48 1.37 4.41
CA VAL A 56 10.96 1.58 5.76
C VAL A 56 9.53 2.14 5.72
N SER A 57 9.28 3.15 4.89
CA SER A 57 8.00 3.89 4.89
C SER A 57 6.87 3.12 4.21
N PHE A 58 7.18 2.38 3.14
CA PHE A 58 6.19 1.69 2.31
C PHE A 58 6.32 0.16 2.31
N GLY A 59 7.40 -0.38 2.88
CA GLY A 59 7.54 -1.82 3.08
C GLY A 59 7.28 -2.23 4.52
N VAL A 60 8.08 -1.71 5.46
CA VAL A 60 8.05 -2.15 6.86
C VAL A 60 6.89 -1.54 7.63
N ALA A 61 6.66 -0.23 7.53
CA ALA A 61 5.64 0.46 8.30
C ALA A 61 4.21 -0.08 8.04
N PRO A 62 3.73 -0.25 6.80
CA PRO A 62 2.41 -0.82 6.55
C PRO A 62 2.30 -2.29 6.97
N ALA A 63 3.36 -3.09 6.77
CA ALA A 63 3.39 -4.49 7.22
C ALA A 63 3.27 -4.58 8.75
N PHE A 64 4.00 -3.72 9.48
CA PHE A 64 3.94 -3.65 10.93
C PHE A 64 2.58 -3.14 11.42
N LEU A 65 1.98 -2.18 10.74
CA LEU A 65 0.63 -1.67 11.04
C LEU A 65 -0.42 -2.80 10.94
N VAL A 66 -0.37 -3.59 9.86
CA VAL A 66 -1.27 -4.75 9.68
C VAL A 66 -0.97 -5.83 10.72
N PHE A 67 0.30 -6.12 11.00
CA PHE A 67 0.70 -7.09 12.01
C PHE A 67 0.12 -6.76 13.39
N ILE A 68 0.23 -5.52 13.86
CA ILE A 68 -0.34 -5.10 15.14
C ILE A 68 -1.87 -5.21 15.13
N ASN A 69 -2.52 -4.84 14.02
CA ASN A 69 -3.96 -4.98 13.86
C ASN A 69 -4.41 -6.46 13.96
N VAL A 70 -3.74 -7.36 13.23
CA VAL A 70 -4.02 -8.81 13.27
C VAL A 70 -3.72 -9.40 14.64
N LEU A 71 -2.64 -8.96 15.29
CA LEU A 71 -2.28 -9.40 16.65
C LEU A 71 -3.36 -9.04 17.68
N LEU A 72 -3.94 -7.83 17.58
CA LEU A 72 -5.04 -7.42 18.46
C LEU A 72 -6.32 -8.23 18.21
N MET A 73 -6.67 -8.45 16.95
CA MET A 73 -7.81 -9.30 16.58
C MET A 73 -7.64 -10.71 17.16
N PHE A 74 -6.42 -11.24 17.10
CA PHE A 74 -6.09 -12.54 17.64
C PHE A 74 -6.16 -12.57 19.17
N SER A 75 -5.62 -11.55 19.86
CA SER A 75 -5.65 -11.47 21.33
C SER A 75 -7.08 -11.38 21.89
N SER A 76 -7.96 -10.62 21.23
CA SER A 76 -9.37 -10.55 21.62
C SER A 76 -10.10 -11.87 21.44
N SER A 77 -9.71 -12.67 20.45
CA SER A 77 -10.25 -14.02 20.25
C SER A 77 -9.74 -15.04 21.30
N LEU A 78 -8.55 -14.81 21.87
CA LEU A 78 -7.97 -15.66 22.92
C LEU A 78 -8.65 -15.52 24.28
N GLU A 79 -9.18 -14.35 24.60
CA GLU A 79 -9.96 -14.15 25.83
C GLU A 79 -11.22 -15.01 25.86
N SER A 80 -11.75 -15.36 24.68
CA SER A 80 -12.92 -16.22 24.52
C SER A 80 -12.59 -17.73 24.42
N HIS A 81 -11.32 -18.11 24.10
CA HIS A 81 -10.90 -19.51 23.95
C HIS A 81 -9.52 -19.75 24.57
N PRO A 82 -9.31 -20.79 25.36
CA PRO A 82 -8.05 -21.04 26.03
C PRO A 82 -6.94 -21.38 25.02
N LEU A 83 -5.72 -20.83 25.27
CA LEU A 83 -4.49 -21.03 24.48
C LEU A 83 -4.16 -22.50 24.12
N SER A 84 -4.68 -23.45 24.87
CA SER A 84 -4.44 -24.89 24.65
C SER A 84 -5.08 -25.43 23.36
N SER A 85 -6.02 -24.71 22.75
CA SER A 85 -6.69 -25.10 21.51
C SER A 85 -6.06 -24.51 20.25
N LEU A 86 -5.08 -23.61 20.39
CA LEU A 86 -4.42 -22.98 19.25
C LEU A 86 -3.27 -23.86 18.73
N SER A 87 -3.46 -24.43 17.56
CA SER A 87 -2.38 -25.10 16.84
C SER A 87 -1.31 -24.09 16.42
N TRP A 88 -0.05 -24.51 16.41
CA TRP A 88 1.10 -23.74 15.93
C TRP A 88 0.86 -23.07 14.55
N ASN A 89 -0.03 -23.63 13.74
CA ASN A 89 -0.40 -23.12 12.41
C ASN A 89 -1.05 -21.74 12.47
N PHE A 90 -1.83 -21.40 13.50
CA PHE A 90 -2.42 -20.07 13.66
C PHE A 90 -1.40 -19.01 14.09
N GLY A 91 -0.36 -19.38 14.84
CA GLY A 91 0.70 -18.47 15.26
C GLY A 91 1.52 -17.93 14.07
N ILE A 92 1.66 -18.70 12.98
CA ILE A 92 2.36 -18.29 11.78
C ILE A 92 1.58 -17.21 11.01
N LEU A 93 0.24 -17.30 10.97
CA LEU A 93 -0.61 -16.34 10.27
C LEU A 93 -0.46 -14.92 10.82
N ILE A 94 -0.21 -14.75 12.11
CA ILE A 94 0.01 -13.42 12.72
C ILE A 94 1.21 -12.69 12.09
N PHE A 95 2.25 -13.44 11.69
CA PHE A 95 3.47 -12.88 11.10
C PHE A 95 3.40 -12.75 9.57
N LEU A 96 2.36 -13.28 8.94
CA LEU A 96 2.21 -13.30 7.49
C LEU A 96 2.21 -11.90 6.85
N PRO A 97 1.67 -10.83 7.48
CA PRO A 97 1.77 -9.48 6.93
C PRO A 97 3.19 -9.00 6.62
N PHE A 98 4.23 -9.55 7.28
CA PHE A 98 5.62 -9.21 6.96
C PHE A 98 6.07 -9.67 5.56
N ILE A 99 5.29 -10.53 4.88
CA ILE A 99 5.51 -10.86 3.47
C ILE A 99 5.50 -9.59 2.60
N LEU A 100 4.68 -8.58 2.97
CA LEU A 100 4.67 -7.27 2.30
C LEU A 100 6.03 -6.60 2.31
N SER A 101 6.74 -6.63 3.46
CA SER A 101 8.09 -6.05 3.58
C SER A 101 9.08 -6.78 2.68
N ILE A 102 9.04 -8.11 2.64
CA ILE A 102 9.96 -8.93 1.82
C ILE A 102 9.76 -8.59 0.34
N PHE A 103 8.51 -8.58 -0.13
CA PHE A 103 8.20 -8.32 -1.53
C PHE A 103 8.38 -6.85 -1.92
N ALA A 104 8.20 -5.90 -0.99
CA ALA A 104 8.55 -4.51 -1.19
C ALA A 104 10.05 -4.35 -1.42
N GLY A 105 10.90 -5.00 -0.60
CA GLY A 105 12.35 -5.03 -0.79
C GLY A 105 12.77 -5.63 -2.13
N LEU A 106 12.18 -6.77 -2.50
CA LEU A 106 12.42 -7.40 -3.81
C LEU A 106 12.02 -6.49 -4.97
N ARG A 107 10.87 -5.82 -4.86
CA ARG A 107 10.41 -4.86 -5.87
C ARG A 107 11.37 -3.68 -6.01
N LEU A 108 11.78 -3.06 -4.92
CA LEU A 108 12.71 -1.92 -4.94
C LEU A 108 14.07 -2.33 -5.51
N ALA A 109 14.58 -3.51 -5.15
CA ALA A 109 15.81 -4.06 -5.72
C ALA A 109 15.67 -4.31 -7.23
N LYS A 110 14.57 -4.93 -7.68
CA LYS A 110 14.27 -5.15 -9.10
C LYS A 110 14.15 -3.83 -9.86
N PHE A 111 13.49 -2.83 -9.27
CA PHE A 111 13.33 -1.50 -9.85
C PHE A 111 14.67 -0.80 -10.12
N ASN A 112 15.62 -0.93 -9.21
CA ASN A 112 16.94 -0.28 -9.33
C ASN A 112 17.81 -0.87 -10.43
N ILE A 113 17.58 -2.13 -10.83
CA ILE A 113 18.38 -2.84 -11.86
C ILE A 113 17.67 -2.91 -13.22
N ASP A 114 16.33 -2.83 -13.27
CA ASP A 114 15.56 -3.03 -14.49
C ASP A 114 15.48 -1.75 -15.34
N THR A 115 16.18 -1.74 -16.46
CA THR A 115 16.20 -0.63 -17.41
C THR A 115 14.90 -0.46 -18.21
N ARG A 116 14.04 -1.50 -18.25
CA ARG A 116 12.74 -1.48 -18.98
C ARG A 116 11.72 -0.53 -18.33
N GLN A 117 11.87 -0.26 -17.04
CA GLN A 117 10.96 0.55 -16.24
C GLN A 117 10.97 2.05 -16.60
N LYS A 118 11.89 2.48 -17.47
CA LYS A 118 11.90 3.86 -18.00
C LYS A 118 10.70 4.17 -18.91
N ALA A 119 10.12 3.15 -19.56
CA ALA A 119 9.02 3.30 -20.52
C ALA A 119 7.64 3.01 -19.89
N HIS A 120 7.55 2.02 -19.01
CA HIS A 120 6.29 1.58 -18.38
C HIS A 120 6.55 1.17 -16.93
N PHE A 121 5.61 1.49 -16.04
CA PHE A 121 5.63 0.94 -14.69
C PHE A 121 5.26 -0.55 -14.71
N ILE A 122 6.16 -1.41 -14.24
CA ILE A 122 5.95 -2.85 -14.14
C ILE A 122 5.74 -3.20 -12.66
N GLY A 123 4.63 -3.88 -12.36
CA GLY A 123 4.23 -4.25 -11.01
C GLY A 123 3.64 -3.10 -10.19
N LEU A 124 2.93 -3.44 -9.12
CA LEU A 124 2.26 -2.48 -8.25
C LEU A 124 3.28 -1.59 -7.51
N PRO A 125 3.12 -0.24 -7.50
CA PRO A 125 3.95 0.66 -6.72
C PRO A 125 3.88 0.39 -5.21
N THR A 126 5.04 0.38 -4.51
CA THR A 126 5.09 0.21 -3.04
C THR A 126 4.29 1.27 -2.28
N PRO A 127 4.27 2.58 -2.67
CA PRO A 127 3.40 3.55 -2.03
C PRO A 127 1.91 3.23 -2.17
N ALA A 128 1.47 2.68 -3.32
CA ALA A 128 0.06 2.32 -3.51
C ALA A 128 -0.36 1.19 -2.56
N MET A 129 0.46 0.15 -2.42
CA MET A 129 0.25 -0.92 -1.44
C MET A 129 0.20 -0.36 -0.01
N ALA A 130 1.16 0.51 0.35
CA ALA A 130 1.24 1.09 1.68
C ALA A 130 0.00 1.94 2.02
N LEU A 131 -0.45 2.76 1.09
CA LEU A 131 -1.66 3.58 1.22
C LEU A 131 -2.93 2.72 1.35
N PHE A 132 -3.01 1.59 0.62
CA PHE A 132 -4.11 0.66 0.76
C PHE A 132 -4.21 0.14 2.19
N PHE A 133 -3.12 -0.43 2.73
CA PHE A 133 -3.16 -1.01 4.08
C PHE A 133 -3.31 0.06 5.16
N ALA A 134 -2.68 1.23 5.03
CA ALA A 134 -2.84 2.33 5.96
C ALA A 134 -4.30 2.80 6.04
N SER A 135 -4.95 2.98 4.89
CA SER A 135 -6.36 3.38 4.83
C SER A 135 -7.31 2.27 5.26
N ALA A 136 -7.03 1.02 4.91
CA ALA A 136 -7.85 -0.13 5.32
C ALA A 136 -7.82 -0.33 6.84
N VAL A 137 -6.64 -0.28 7.49
CA VAL A 137 -6.54 -0.37 8.95
C VAL A 137 -7.23 0.81 9.63
N TYR A 138 -7.06 2.03 9.10
CA TYR A 138 -7.77 3.20 9.61
C TYR A 138 -9.29 3.01 9.56
N LEU A 139 -9.81 2.53 8.42
CA LEU A 139 -11.24 2.28 8.25
C LEU A 139 -11.76 1.20 9.18
N PHE A 140 -11.04 0.10 9.35
CA PHE A 140 -11.43 -0.97 10.26
C PHE A 140 -11.61 -0.47 11.69
N GLN A 141 -10.78 0.49 12.13
CA GLN A 141 -10.83 1.06 13.46
C GLN A 141 -11.90 2.15 13.64
N THR A 142 -12.36 2.76 12.54
CA THR A 142 -13.27 3.93 12.60
C THR A 142 -14.64 3.71 11.96
N THR A 143 -14.83 2.57 11.25
CA THR A 143 -16.09 2.34 10.56
C THR A 143 -17.19 1.90 11.51
N GLU A 144 -18.36 2.51 11.36
CA GLU A 144 -19.60 2.09 12.01
C GLU A 144 -20.45 1.18 11.11
N ILE A 145 -20.01 0.94 9.86
CA ILE A 145 -20.74 0.12 8.90
C ILE A 145 -20.45 -1.35 9.18
N GLN A 146 -21.44 -2.04 9.75
CA GLN A 146 -21.31 -3.41 10.22
C GLN A 146 -20.81 -4.40 9.17
N ILE A 147 -21.27 -4.28 7.91
CA ILE A 147 -20.83 -5.16 6.81
C ILE A 147 -19.31 -5.03 6.57
N PHE A 148 -18.79 -3.79 6.56
CA PHE A 148 -17.34 -3.58 6.40
C PHE A 148 -16.56 -4.12 7.60
N TYR A 149 -17.06 -3.89 8.79
CA TYR A 149 -16.44 -4.41 10.01
C TYR A 149 -16.39 -5.95 9.98
N GLU A 150 -17.48 -6.64 9.67
CA GLU A 150 -17.53 -8.09 9.61
C GLU A 150 -16.56 -8.69 8.58
N VAL A 151 -16.47 -8.11 7.40
CA VAL A 151 -15.53 -8.54 6.34
C VAL A 151 -14.07 -8.35 6.78
N MET A 152 -13.75 -7.20 7.36
CA MET A 152 -12.39 -6.88 7.80
C MET A 152 -12.01 -7.56 9.13
N ASN A 153 -12.99 -7.98 9.93
CA ASN A 153 -12.77 -8.66 11.20
C ASN A 153 -12.42 -10.16 11.03
N THR A 154 -11.71 -10.48 9.96
CA THR A 154 -11.18 -11.81 9.69
C THR A 154 -9.69 -11.75 9.37
N ILE A 155 -8.88 -12.61 9.97
CA ILE A 155 -7.44 -12.71 9.69
C ILE A 155 -7.22 -12.98 8.20
N PHE A 156 -8.05 -13.83 7.59
CA PHE A 156 -7.96 -14.18 6.18
C PHE A 156 -8.11 -12.99 5.22
N PHE A 157 -8.86 -11.95 5.62
CA PHE A 157 -8.92 -10.71 4.84
C PHE A 157 -7.54 -10.05 4.75
N TRP A 158 -6.88 -9.83 5.88
CA TRP A 158 -5.58 -9.15 5.94
C TRP A 158 -4.48 -9.96 5.27
N ASP A 159 -4.43 -11.26 5.56
CA ASP A 159 -3.44 -12.17 5.02
C ASP A 159 -3.65 -12.41 3.52
N GLY A 160 -4.89 -12.55 3.08
CA GLY A 160 -5.23 -12.70 1.66
C GLY A 160 -4.82 -11.48 0.84
N PHE A 161 -5.13 -10.28 1.34
CA PHE A 161 -4.67 -9.05 0.69
C PHE A 161 -3.15 -8.87 0.78
N ALA A 162 -2.49 -9.25 1.87
CA ALA A 162 -1.05 -9.21 1.99
C ALA A 162 -0.37 -10.09 0.93
N ILE A 163 -0.84 -11.31 0.73
CA ILE A 163 -0.33 -12.20 -0.32
C ILE A 163 -0.62 -11.63 -1.70
N LEU A 164 -1.85 -11.18 -1.98
CA LEU A 164 -2.25 -10.62 -3.26
C LEU A 164 -1.37 -9.43 -3.65
N PHE A 165 -1.22 -8.46 -2.76
CA PHE A 165 -0.42 -7.26 -3.03
C PHE A 165 1.07 -7.57 -3.16
N SER A 166 1.58 -8.54 -2.40
CA SER A 166 2.96 -9.02 -2.53
C SER A 166 3.23 -9.60 -3.92
N ILE A 167 2.34 -10.45 -4.42
CA ILE A 167 2.44 -11.01 -5.77
C ILE A 167 2.36 -9.90 -6.83
N LEU A 168 1.41 -8.97 -6.67
CA LEU A 168 1.23 -7.86 -7.61
C LEU A 168 2.44 -6.93 -7.68
N MET A 169 3.15 -6.70 -6.57
CA MET A 169 4.36 -5.86 -6.55
C MET A 169 5.49 -6.43 -7.42
N VAL A 170 5.65 -7.75 -7.48
CA VAL A 170 6.74 -8.41 -8.22
C VAL A 170 6.29 -8.92 -9.60
N SER A 171 4.98 -8.88 -9.88
CA SER A 171 4.40 -9.30 -11.16
C SER A 171 4.91 -8.44 -12.34
N GLU A 172 4.88 -9.00 -13.54
CA GLU A 172 5.24 -8.28 -14.77
C GLU A 172 4.05 -7.54 -15.42
N ILE A 173 3.00 -7.29 -14.64
CA ILE A 173 1.82 -6.57 -15.12
C ILE A 173 2.21 -5.11 -15.37
N LYS A 174 1.94 -4.63 -16.58
CA LYS A 174 2.13 -3.21 -16.93
C LYS A 174 1.05 -2.38 -16.26
N MET A 175 1.45 -1.59 -15.27
CA MET A 175 0.53 -0.67 -14.60
C MET A 175 0.30 0.57 -15.45
N ILE A 176 -0.92 1.13 -15.37
CA ILE A 176 -1.26 2.38 -16.04
C ILE A 176 -0.37 3.48 -15.45
N SER A 177 0.39 4.14 -16.32
CA SER A 177 1.12 5.33 -15.94
C SER A 177 0.14 6.49 -15.80
N LEU A 178 0.08 7.09 -14.60
CA LEU A 178 -0.69 8.32 -14.37
C LEU A 178 0.03 9.58 -14.92
N LYS A 179 1.21 9.40 -15.54
CA LYS A 179 1.90 10.47 -16.26
C LYS A 179 1.19 10.80 -17.56
N PHE A 180 0.73 12.02 -17.70
CA PHE A 180 0.19 12.52 -18.96
C PHE A 180 1.31 12.69 -19.99
N ARG A 181 1.13 12.09 -21.18
CA ARG A 181 2.04 12.32 -22.33
C ARG A 181 1.79 13.68 -22.98
N ASN A 182 0.54 14.11 -23.01
CA ASN A 182 0.07 15.39 -23.53
C ASN A 182 -1.31 15.70 -22.89
N VAL A 183 -1.88 16.88 -23.18
CA VAL A 183 -3.18 17.30 -22.63
C VAL A 183 -4.37 16.83 -23.51
N ARG A 184 -4.11 16.07 -24.58
CA ARG A 184 -5.18 15.62 -25.50
C ARG A 184 -6.00 14.51 -24.88
N TRP A 185 -7.32 14.63 -24.94
CA TRP A 185 -8.26 13.65 -24.42
C TRP A 185 -8.09 12.27 -25.04
N THR A 186 -7.91 12.22 -26.38
CA THR A 186 -7.80 10.98 -27.16
C THR A 186 -6.67 10.06 -26.69
N ASP A 187 -5.56 10.64 -26.22
CA ASP A 187 -4.36 9.91 -25.85
C ASP A 187 -4.32 9.53 -24.36
N ASN A 188 -5.22 10.13 -23.55
CA ASN A 188 -5.22 9.98 -22.08
C ASN A 188 -6.63 9.65 -21.54
N GLN A 189 -7.49 8.99 -22.30
CA GLN A 189 -8.87 8.68 -21.90
C GLN A 189 -8.96 7.90 -20.60
N PHE A 190 -8.12 6.86 -20.44
CA PHE A 190 -8.08 6.03 -19.23
C PHE A 190 -7.65 6.83 -17.99
N GLN A 191 -6.66 7.71 -18.12
CA GLN A 191 -6.18 8.55 -17.03
C GLN A 191 -7.27 9.54 -16.58
N TYR A 192 -7.92 10.21 -17.54
CA TYR A 192 -9.00 11.16 -17.24
C TYR A 192 -10.20 10.46 -16.59
N LEU A 193 -10.59 9.29 -17.13
CA LEU A 193 -11.69 8.49 -16.57
C LEU A 193 -11.36 8.06 -15.13
N PHE A 194 -10.15 7.53 -14.91
CA PHE A 194 -9.69 7.10 -13.59
C PHE A 194 -9.68 8.26 -12.60
N ILE A 195 -9.10 9.41 -12.97
CA ILE A 195 -9.05 10.60 -12.11
C ILE A 195 -10.46 11.12 -11.81
N GLY A 196 -11.33 11.20 -12.83
CA GLY A 196 -12.71 11.65 -12.66
C GLY A 196 -13.49 10.77 -11.66
N ILE A 197 -13.42 9.44 -11.80
CA ILE A 197 -14.05 8.51 -10.87
C ILE A 197 -13.42 8.63 -9.47
N SER A 198 -12.08 8.75 -9.38
CA SER A 198 -11.37 8.90 -8.10
C SER A 198 -11.80 10.17 -7.36
N VAL A 199 -11.96 11.29 -8.05
CA VAL A 199 -12.44 12.55 -7.45
C VAL A 199 -13.87 12.41 -6.95
N ILE A 200 -14.77 11.80 -7.73
CA ILE A 200 -16.16 11.55 -7.32
C ILE A 200 -16.19 10.67 -6.06
N LEU A 201 -15.39 9.60 -6.03
CA LEU A 201 -15.29 8.71 -4.87
C LEU A 201 -14.75 9.46 -3.63
N LEU A 202 -13.70 10.28 -3.79
CA LEU A 202 -13.14 11.06 -2.68
C LEU A 202 -14.14 12.05 -2.09
N VAL A 203 -14.95 12.69 -2.92
CA VAL A 203 -15.97 13.64 -2.45
C VAL A 203 -17.14 12.90 -1.78
N SER A 204 -17.56 11.75 -2.30
CA SER A 204 -18.71 11.00 -1.79
C SER A 204 -18.40 10.14 -0.57
N LEU A 205 -17.28 9.45 -0.55
CA LEU A 205 -16.92 8.45 0.47
C LEU A 205 -15.77 8.89 1.39
N GLN A 206 -15.18 10.06 1.15
CA GLN A 206 -14.06 10.59 1.94
C GLN A 206 -12.94 9.55 2.15
N ALA A 207 -12.54 9.30 3.41
CA ALA A 207 -11.46 8.36 3.73
C ALA A 207 -11.72 6.91 3.27
N MET A 208 -13.00 6.48 3.17
CA MET A 208 -13.38 5.16 2.68
C MET A 208 -13.06 4.94 1.20
N SER A 209 -12.93 6.02 0.43
CA SER A 209 -12.63 5.92 -0.99
C SER A 209 -11.22 5.43 -1.30
N ILE A 210 -10.24 5.67 -0.41
CA ILE A 210 -8.83 5.44 -0.70
C ILE A 210 -8.52 3.97 -1.03
N PRO A 211 -8.89 2.98 -0.21
CA PRO A 211 -8.65 1.59 -0.57
C PRO A 211 -9.43 1.17 -1.81
N ILE A 212 -10.64 1.72 -2.03
CA ILE A 212 -11.45 1.44 -3.22
C ILE A 212 -10.75 1.98 -4.48
N ILE A 213 -10.21 3.19 -4.43
CA ILE A 213 -9.47 3.80 -5.55
C ILE A 213 -8.24 2.96 -5.89
N ILE A 214 -7.52 2.45 -4.89
CA ILE A 214 -6.33 1.62 -5.12
C ILE A 214 -6.72 0.28 -5.74
N LEU A 215 -7.78 -0.37 -5.27
CA LEU A 215 -8.29 -1.59 -5.90
C LEU A 215 -8.75 -1.32 -7.33
N MET A 216 -9.45 -0.22 -7.56
CA MET A 216 -9.86 0.21 -8.89
C MET A 216 -8.63 0.45 -9.80
N TYR A 217 -7.57 1.09 -9.30
CA TYR A 217 -6.32 1.26 -10.03
C TYR A 217 -5.71 -0.08 -10.48
N VAL A 218 -5.70 -1.08 -9.59
CA VAL A 218 -5.20 -2.42 -9.90
C VAL A 218 -6.06 -3.07 -10.99
N ILE A 219 -7.38 -3.03 -10.85
CA ILE A 219 -8.32 -3.62 -11.82
C ILE A 219 -8.19 -2.94 -13.19
N PHE A 220 -8.18 -1.61 -13.24
CA PHE A 220 -8.00 -0.85 -14.49
C PHE A 220 -6.66 -1.15 -15.16
N SER A 221 -5.59 -1.27 -14.37
CA SER A 221 -4.28 -1.61 -14.90
C SER A 221 -4.24 -3.02 -15.48
N PHE A 222 -4.92 -3.97 -14.83
CA PHE A 222 -5.04 -5.34 -15.33
C PHE A 222 -5.82 -5.40 -16.65
N VAL A 223 -6.96 -4.71 -16.72
CA VAL A 223 -7.76 -4.61 -17.97
C VAL A 223 -6.95 -3.95 -19.07
N TYR A 224 -6.25 -2.85 -18.77
CA TYR A 224 -5.37 -2.18 -19.72
C TYR A 224 -4.27 -3.09 -20.25
N HIS A 225 -3.68 -3.91 -19.38
CA HIS A 225 -2.64 -4.88 -19.77
C HIS A 225 -3.19 -5.98 -20.70
N LEU A 226 -4.43 -6.41 -20.50
CA LEU A 226 -5.07 -7.42 -21.35
C LEU A 226 -5.47 -6.88 -22.73
N CYS A 227 -5.75 -5.57 -22.83
CA CYS A 227 -6.17 -4.92 -24.08
C CYS A 227 -5.00 -4.42 -24.94
N ASN A 228 -3.76 -4.38 -24.41
CA ASN A 228 -2.54 -3.90 -25.06
C ASN A 228 -1.37 -4.86 -24.89
#